data_4cc922c89af444d285444abc07d81c69
#
_entry.id   4cc922c89af444d285444abc07d81c69
#
_cell.length_a   1.000
_cell.length_b   1.000
_cell.length_c   1.000
_cell.angle_alpha   90.00
_cell.angle_beta   90.00
_cell.angle_gamma   90.00
#
_symmetry.space_group_name_H-M   'P 1'
#
loop_
_entity.id
_entity.type
_entity.pdbx_description
1 polymer ?
#
loop_
_entity_poly.entity_id
_entity_poly.type
_entity_poly.pdbx_seq_one_letter_code
_entity_poly.pdbx_strand_id
1 'polypeptide(L)'
;MREIVHIQIGQCGNQIGAKFWEVIGEEHGIDWAGSYCGDSALQLERISVYYNEAHGKKYVPRAVLVDLEPGTMDSIRSSRVGALFQPDSFVHGNSGAGNNWAKGFYTEGAELVDSVLDVMRAEAEGCDCLQGFQLVHSLGGGTGSGMGTLLLGKIREEYPDRILNSFSVMPSPKVSDTVVEPYNAVLALHQLVLNSDACFCIDNEALYDICFRTLRLSTPTYGDLNHLVSLTMSGITTSLRFPGQLNADLRKLAVNMVPFPRLHQMFDARNTMAACDPRRGRYLTVACIFRGRMSTKEVDEQLLNVQTRNSSCFVEWIPNNVKVAVCDIPPRGLSMAATFIGNNTAIQELFGRISEHFSAMFKRKAFVHWYTGEGMDINEFAEAESDIQDLVSEYQQFQDARADVEEKEEVGAETEVEPADKEH
;
A
#
# COMPACT_ATOMS: atom_id res chain seq x y z
N MET A 1 10.44 20.75 -3.97
CA MET A 1 10.38 19.58 -3.07
C MET A 1 9.73 18.45 -3.84
N ARG A 2 9.75 17.21 -3.31
CA ARG A 2 9.18 16.08 -4.03
C ARG A 2 7.74 15.87 -3.56
N GLU A 3 6.78 16.24 -4.40
CA GLU A 3 5.36 16.26 -4.11
C GLU A 3 4.69 14.94 -4.46
N ILE A 4 3.59 14.63 -3.73
CA ILE A 4 2.75 13.46 -3.93
C ILE A 4 1.32 13.92 -4.17
N VAL A 5 0.65 13.35 -5.16
CA VAL A 5 -0.80 13.51 -5.38
C VAL A 5 -1.52 12.34 -4.72
N HIS A 6 -2.42 12.66 -3.80
CA HIS A 6 -3.22 11.69 -3.08
C HIS A 6 -4.59 11.51 -3.77
N ILE A 7 -4.98 10.27 -4.03
CA ILE A 7 -6.24 9.93 -4.70
C ILE A 7 -7.01 8.97 -3.80
N GLN A 8 -8.24 9.29 -3.50
CA GLN A 8 -9.12 8.46 -2.68
C GLN A 8 -10.39 8.12 -3.45
N ILE A 9 -10.71 6.82 -3.56
CA ILE A 9 -11.75 6.33 -4.47
C ILE A 9 -12.73 5.40 -3.75
N GLY A 10 -14.02 5.65 -3.97
CA GLY A 10 -15.13 4.89 -3.42
C GLY A 10 -15.37 5.22 -1.95
N GLN A 11 -16.41 4.66 -1.38
CA GLN A 11 -16.84 4.94 0.00
C GLN A 11 -15.71 4.66 1.02
N CYS A 12 -15.12 3.48 0.99
CA CYS A 12 -14.05 3.08 1.90
C CYS A 12 -12.81 3.96 1.74
N GLY A 13 -12.35 4.18 0.50
CA GLY A 13 -11.17 4.99 0.20
C GLY A 13 -11.33 6.45 0.65
N ASN A 14 -12.49 7.03 0.45
CA ASN A 14 -12.79 8.40 0.86
C ASN A 14 -12.89 8.54 2.39
N GLN A 15 -13.47 7.55 3.08
CA GLN A 15 -13.54 7.55 4.55
C GLN A 15 -12.16 7.41 5.19
N ILE A 16 -11.32 6.49 4.69
CA ILE A 16 -9.93 6.35 5.14
C ILE A 16 -9.13 7.60 4.82
N GLY A 17 -9.27 8.14 3.60
CA GLY A 17 -8.60 9.36 3.18
C GLY A 17 -8.95 10.56 4.04
N ALA A 18 -10.22 10.75 4.39
CA ALA A 18 -10.65 11.82 5.29
C ALA A 18 -9.98 11.68 6.67
N LYS A 19 -9.89 10.47 7.21
CA LYS A 19 -9.18 10.22 8.47
C LYS A 19 -7.66 10.40 8.35
N PHE A 20 -7.08 10.03 7.23
CA PHE A 20 -5.65 10.27 6.96
C PHE A 20 -5.34 11.76 6.96
N TRP A 21 -6.14 12.59 6.30
CA TRP A 21 -5.96 14.05 6.29
C TRP A 21 -6.18 14.69 7.65
N GLU A 22 -7.06 14.12 8.47
CA GLU A 22 -7.22 14.52 9.88
C GLU A 22 -5.93 14.27 10.67
N VAL A 23 -5.37 13.06 10.59
CA VAL A 23 -4.16 12.66 11.31
C VAL A 23 -2.94 13.49 10.88
N ILE A 24 -2.69 13.60 9.57
CA ILE A 24 -1.51 14.37 9.11
C ILE A 24 -1.68 15.88 9.30
N GLY A 25 -2.90 16.41 9.21
CA GLY A 25 -3.18 17.79 9.52
C GLY A 25 -2.84 18.13 10.98
N GLU A 26 -3.23 17.27 11.91
CA GLU A 26 -2.86 17.40 13.30
C GLU A 26 -1.34 17.31 13.54
N GLU A 27 -0.65 16.38 12.85
CA GLU A 27 0.80 16.23 12.98
C GLU A 27 1.58 17.43 12.42
N HIS A 28 1.09 18.03 11.34
CA HIS A 28 1.68 19.25 10.75
C HIS A 28 1.19 20.55 11.37
N GLY A 29 0.29 20.48 12.34
CA GLY A 29 -0.27 21.66 13.01
C GLY A 29 -1.16 22.51 12.10
N ILE A 30 -1.88 21.88 11.16
CA ILE A 30 -2.84 22.55 10.28
C ILE A 30 -4.25 22.40 10.87
N ASP A 31 -4.95 23.52 11.02
CA ASP A 31 -6.34 23.53 11.45
C ASP A 31 -7.33 23.25 10.30
N TRP A 32 -8.59 23.11 10.63
CA TRP A 32 -9.66 22.85 9.65
C TRP A 32 -9.89 23.99 8.65
N ALA A 33 -9.35 25.17 8.91
CA ALA A 33 -9.38 26.32 7.99
C ALA A 33 -8.15 26.39 7.10
N GLY A 34 -7.22 25.42 7.22
CA GLY A 34 -5.97 25.38 6.48
C GLY A 34 -4.88 26.27 7.04
N SER A 35 -5.07 26.88 8.23
CA SER A 35 -4.08 27.76 8.84
C SER A 35 -3.12 26.96 9.72
N TYR A 36 -1.86 27.41 9.77
CA TYR A 36 -0.87 26.80 10.64
C TYR A 36 -1.02 27.30 12.08
N CYS A 37 -1.15 26.39 13.02
CA CYS A 37 -1.22 26.62 14.46
C CYS A 37 -0.27 25.74 15.29
N GLY A 38 0.79 25.22 14.65
CA GLY A 38 1.78 24.38 15.29
C GLY A 38 2.87 25.13 16.02
N ASP A 39 3.69 24.39 16.77
CA ASP A 39 4.71 24.94 17.69
C ASP A 39 6.15 24.80 17.13
N SER A 40 6.36 24.08 16.03
CA SER A 40 7.69 23.75 15.53
C SER A 40 7.85 24.01 14.02
N ALA A 41 8.90 24.71 13.64
CA ALA A 41 9.24 24.94 12.24
C ALA A 41 9.47 23.62 11.44
N LEU A 42 9.86 22.52 12.12
CA LEU A 42 10.04 21.21 11.51
C LEU A 42 8.75 20.63 10.92
N GLN A 43 7.59 21.04 11.44
CA GLN A 43 6.27 20.64 10.91
C GLN A 43 6.00 21.19 9.51
N LEU A 44 6.60 22.35 9.18
CA LEU A 44 6.43 23.01 7.89
C LEU A 44 7.53 22.70 6.88
N GLU A 45 8.67 22.17 7.32
CA GLU A 45 9.86 21.99 6.47
C GLU A 45 9.57 21.19 5.20
N ARG A 46 8.73 20.14 5.28
CA ARG A 46 8.34 19.31 4.14
C ARG A 46 6.84 19.24 3.90
N ILE A 47 6.13 20.30 4.27
CA ILE A 47 4.67 20.34 4.14
C ILE A 47 4.20 20.24 2.69
N SER A 48 4.99 20.75 1.75
CA SER A 48 4.67 20.73 0.32
C SER A 48 4.60 19.32 -0.27
N VAL A 49 5.02 18.26 0.45
CA VAL A 49 4.85 16.87 0.00
C VAL A 49 3.37 16.54 -0.18
N TYR A 50 2.51 16.98 0.73
CA TYR A 50 1.07 16.67 0.71
C TYR A 50 0.16 17.91 0.61
N TYR A 51 0.67 19.10 0.89
CA TYR A 51 -0.12 20.34 0.90
C TYR A 51 0.39 21.33 -0.12
N ASN A 52 -0.56 22.01 -0.77
CA ASN A 52 -0.30 23.19 -1.58
C ASN A 52 -0.41 24.43 -0.70
N GLU A 53 0.48 25.40 -0.86
CA GLU A 53 0.36 26.70 -0.21
C GLU A 53 -0.51 27.62 -1.06
N ALA A 54 -1.67 28.00 -0.51
CA ALA A 54 -2.60 28.93 -1.13
C ALA A 54 -2.37 30.36 -0.64
N HIS A 55 -3.07 31.32 -1.25
CA HIS A 55 -3.02 32.73 -0.85
C HIS A 55 -3.37 32.90 0.63
N GLY A 56 -2.62 33.76 1.35
CA GLY A 56 -2.83 34.00 2.77
C GLY A 56 -2.20 32.99 3.70
N LYS A 57 -1.19 32.24 3.24
CA LYS A 57 -0.51 31.18 4.02
C LYS A 57 -1.46 30.07 4.49
N LYS A 58 -2.44 29.75 3.69
CA LYS A 58 -3.30 28.60 3.91
C LYS A 58 -2.73 27.38 3.19
N TYR A 59 -2.84 26.24 3.85
CA TYR A 59 -2.39 24.94 3.32
C TYR A 59 -3.61 24.12 2.91
N VAL A 60 -3.60 23.67 1.66
CA VAL A 60 -4.68 22.89 1.05
C VAL A 60 -4.16 21.51 0.66
N PRO A 61 -4.84 20.42 1.01
CA PRO A 61 -4.44 19.09 0.62
C PRO A 61 -4.33 18.93 -0.90
N ARG A 62 -3.26 18.30 -1.34
CA ARG A 62 -3.13 17.88 -2.73
C ARG A 62 -3.82 16.52 -2.89
N ALA A 63 -5.15 16.57 -2.98
CA ALA A 63 -6.00 15.40 -2.96
C ALA A 63 -7.08 15.47 -4.04
N VAL A 64 -7.38 14.31 -4.63
CA VAL A 64 -8.53 14.11 -5.52
C VAL A 64 -9.46 13.09 -4.89
N LEU A 65 -10.72 13.49 -4.71
CA LEU A 65 -11.76 12.68 -4.07
C LEU A 65 -12.73 12.21 -5.15
N VAL A 66 -12.87 10.88 -5.28
CA VAL A 66 -13.61 10.27 -6.38
C VAL A 66 -14.63 9.27 -5.84
N ASP A 67 -15.86 9.35 -6.30
CA ASP A 67 -16.85 8.29 -6.10
C ASP A 67 -17.89 8.33 -7.24
N LEU A 68 -18.52 7.19 -7.52
CA LEU A 68 -19.65 7.11 -8.45
C LEU A 68 -21.00 7.47 -7.79
N GLU A 69 -21.01 7.62 -6.47
CA GLU A 69 -22.17 8.03 -5.69
C GLU A 69 -21.97 9.39 -5.04
N PRO A 70 -22.99 10.27 -5.04
CA PRO A 70 -22.89 11.59 -4.40
C PRO A 70 -22.85 11.52 -2.87
N GLY A 71 -23.44 10.48 -2.27
CA GLY A 71 -23.65 10.38 -0.82
C GLY A 71 -22.37 10.42 0.00
N THR A 72 -21.30 9.78 -0.48
CA THR A 72 -19.97 9.82 0.18
C THR A 72 -19.37 11.21 0.15
N MET A 73 -19.47 11.90 -0.99
CA MET A 73 -18.97 13.26 -1.17
C MET A 73 -19.69 14.26 -0.27
N ASP A 74 -21.01 14.15 -0.18
CA ASP A 74 -21.83 15.01 0.68
C ASP A 74 -21.53 14.78 2.16
N SER A 75 -21.27 13.54 2.55
CA SER A 75 -20.83 13.21 3.92
C SER A 75 -19.50 13.88 4.27
N ILE A 76 -18.52 13.85 3.35
CA ILE A 76 -17.22 14.50 3.58
C ILE A 76 -17.35 16.01 3.59
N ARG A 77 -18.10 16.61 2.65
CA ARG A 77 -18.34 18.06 2.61
C ARG A 77 -18.99 18.58 3.90
N SER A 78 -19.89 17.79 4.48
CA SER A 78 -20.58 18.11 5.73
C SER A 78 -19.72 17.90 6.97
N SER A 79 -18.61 17.17 6.86
CA SER A 79 -17.67 16.92 7.96
C SER A 79 -16.74 18.13 8.19
N ARG A 80 -16.06 18.14 9.33
CA ARG A 80 -15.07 19.19 9.65
C ARG A 80 -13.91 19.23 8.64
N VAL A 81 -13.51 18.07 8.13
CA VAL A 81 -12.43 17.93 7.14
C VAL A 81 -12.82 18.49 5.79
N GLY A 82 -14.12 18.52 5.46
CA GLY A 82 -14.63 19.00 4.17
C GLY A 82 -14.23 20.44 3.84
N ALA A 83 -14.11 21.28 4.85
CA ALA A 83 -13.68 22.68 4.66
C ALA A 83 -12.21 22.84 4.23
N LEU A 84 -11.40 21.80 4.40
CA LEU A 84 -9.97 21.78 4.04
C LEU A 84 -9.74 21.57 2.56
N PHE A 85 -10.65 20.84 1.88
CA PHE A 85 -10.51 20.49 0.46
C PHE A 85 -11.05 21.58 -0.46
N GLN A 86 -10.45 21.72 -1.63
CA GLN A 86 -10.99 22.55 -2.69
C GLN A 86 -12.26 21.94 -3.27
N PRO A 87 -13.27 22.74 -3.61
CA PRO A 87 -14.49 22.24 -4.23
C PRO A 87 -14.24 21.47 -5.55
N ASP A 88 -13.25 21.90 -6.31
CA ASP A 88 -12.89 21.30 -7.61
C ASP A 88 -12.21 19.92 -7.48
N SER A 89 -11.70 19.58 -6.30
CA SER A 89 -11.09 18.28 -6.02
C SER A 89 -12.11 17.16 -5.83
N PHE A 90 -13.41 17.49 -5.74
CA PHE A 90 -14.49 16.51 -5.61
C PHE A 90 -15.06 16.14 -6.97
N VAL A 91 -14.85 14.91 -7.40
CA VAL A 91 -15.39 14.37 -8.64
C VAL A 91 -16.31 13.20 -8.34
N HIS A 92 -17.59 13.30 -8.72
CA HIS A 92 -18.54 12.23 -8.44
C HIS A 92 -19.52 12.02 -9.61
N GLY A 93 -19.97 10.77 -9.74
CA GLY A 93 -21.11 10.38 -10.58
C GLY A 93 -22.42 10.44 -9.81
N ASN A 94 -23.47 9.91 -10.41
CA ASN A 94 -24.83 9.91 -9.84
C ASN A 94 -25.43 8.49 -9.70
N SER A 95 -24.86 7.48 -10.35
CA SER A 95 -25.47 6.15 -10.53
C SER A 95 -24.90 5.08 -9.59
N GLY A 96 -23.66 5.23 -9.11
CA GLY A 96 -22.97 4.20 -8.35
C GLY A 96 -22.57 2.98 -9.19
N ALA A 97 -21.69 2.14 -8.65
CA ALA A 97 -21.23 0.90 -9.31
C ALA A 97 -21.97 -0.37 -8.81
N GLY A 98 -22.84 -0.27 -7.80
CA GLY A 98 -23.61 -1.40 -7.28
C GLY A 98 -22.76 -2.60 -6.86
N ASN A 99 -21.57 -2.38 -6.29
CA ASN A 99 -20.58 -3.41 -5.92
C ASN A 99 -20.16 -4.33 -7.09
N ASN A 100 -20.21 -3.84 -8.32
CA ASN A 100 -19.82 -4.55 -9.53
C ASN A 100 -18.55 -3.92 -10.12
N TRP A 101 -17.44 -4.68 -10.13
CA TRP A 101 -16.17 -4.23 -10.71
C TRP A 101 -16.31 -3.81 -12.17
N ALA A 102 -17.07 -4.58 -12.97
CA ALA A 102 -17.26 -4.29 -14.39
C ALA A 102 -17.99 -2.96 -14.63
N LYS A 103 -18.94 -2.57 -13.76
CA LYS A 103 -19.54 -1.24 -13.81
C LYS A 103 -18.54 -0.13 -13.54
N GLY A 104 -17.69 -0.31 -12.54
CA GLY A 104 -16.64 0.63 -12.22
C GLY A 104 -15.55 0.72 -13.28
N PHE A 105 -15.30 -0.33 -14.04
CA PHE A 105 -14.22 -0.39 -15.02
C PHE A 105 -14.68 -0.04 -16.45
N TYR A 106 -15.79 -0.61 -16.93
CA TYR A 106 -16.20 -0.53 -18.33
C TYR A 106 -17.30 0.49 -18.64
N THR A 107 -18.21 0.73 -17.70
CA THR A 107 -19.38 1.59 -17.95
C THR A 107 -19.33 2.87 -17.12
N GLU A 108 -19.86 2.89 -15.94
CA GLU A 108 -19.99 4.10 -15.11
C GLU A 108 -18.65 4.77 -14.79
N GLY A 109 -17.63 3.97 -14.48
CA GLY A 109 -16.29 4.51 -14.19
C GLY A 109 -15.61 5.08 -15.44
N ALA A 110 -15.78 4.46 -16.59
CA ALA A 110 -15.22 4.92 -17.85
C ALA A 110 -15.77 6.28 -18.29
N GLU A 111 -17.02 6.59 -17.96
CA GLU A 111 -17.62 7.91 -18.24
C GLU A 111 -17.03 9.03 -17.36
N LEU A 112 -16.63 8.71 -16.13
CA LEU A 112 -16.12 9.69 -15.17
C LEU A 112 -14.59 9.84 -15.19
N VAL A 113 -13.86 8.84 -15.70
CA VAL A 113 -12.39 8.77 -15.58
C VAL A 113 -11.68 9.97 -16.18
N ASP A 114 -12.13 10.49 -17.32
CA ASP A 114 -11.50 11.63 -17.98
C ASP A 114 -11.59 12.90 -17.13
N SER A 115 -12.74 13.14 -16.48
CA SER A 115 -12.91 14.26 -15.56
C SER A 115 -11.99 14.13 -14.32
N VAL A 116 -11.75 12.92 -13.84
CA VAL A 116 -10.80 12.68 -12.74
C VAL A 116 -9.37 12.96 -13.20
N LEU A 117 -9.01 12.48 -14.38
CA LEU A 117 -7.68 12.73 -14.96
C LEU A 117 -7.40 14.22 -15.15
N ASP A 118 -8.38 15.01 -15.57
CA ASP A 118 -8.23 16.45 -15.72
C ASP A 118 -7.91 17.15 -14.38
N VAL A 119 -8.63 16.80 -13.31
CA VAL A 119 -8.35 17.32 -11.97
C VAL A 119 -6.99 16.86 -11.49
N MET A 120 -6.63 15.61 -11.73
CA MET A 120 -5.34 15.06 -11.34
C MET A 120 -4.18 15.73 -12.08
N ARG A 121 -4.34 16.01 -13.41
CA ARG A 121 -3.35 16.77 -14.20
C ARG A 121 -3.15 18.17 -13.63
N ALA A 122 -4.23 18.86 -13.27
CA ALA A 122 -4.15 20.18 -12.65
C ALA A 122 -3.34 20.16 -11.34
N GLU A 123 -3.54 19.15 -10.49
CA GLU A 123 -2.76 18.97 -9.27
C GLU A 123 -1.30 18.60 -9.59
N ALA A 124 -1.05 17.76 -10.58
CA ALA A 124 0.30 17.36 -11.00
C ALA A 124 1.09 18.51 -11.62
N GLU A 125 0.45 19.35 -12.44
CA GLU A 125 1.04 20.55 -13.04
C GLU A 125 1.38 21.61 -11.97
N GLY A 126 0.63 21.67 -10.89
CA GLY A 126 0.92 22.52 -9.76
C GLY A 126 2.14 22.10 -8.94
N CYS A 127 2.74 20.94 -9.21
CA CYS A 127 3.91 20.43 -8.50
C CYS A 127 5.21 20.91 -9.14
N ASP A 128 6.19 21.32 -8.34
CA ASP A 128 7.55 21.64 -8.81
C ASP A 128 8.32 20.38 -9.23
N CYS A 129 8.15 19.29 -8.47
CA CYS A 129 8.81 17.99 -8.70
C CYS A 129 7.90 16.85 -8.23
N LEU A 130 6.96 16.44 -9.07
CA LEU A 130 6.07 15.33 -8.78
C LEU A 130 6.87 14.05 -8.55
N GLN A 131 6.70 13.43 -7.38
CA GLN A 131 7.33 12.15 -7.03
C GLN A 131 6.50 10.96 -7.49
N GLY A 132 5.19 11.03 -7.28
CA GLY A 132 4.27 9.97 -7.61
C GLY A 132 2.87 10.18 -7.07
N PHE A 133 2.10 9.12 -7.14
CA PHE A 133 0.69 9.09 -6.75
C PHE A 133 0.47 8.08 -5.63
N GLN A 134 -0.45 8.42 -4.75
CA GLN A 134 -0.89 7.56 -3.66
C GLN A 134 -2.39 7.31 -3.78
N LEU A 135 -2.78 6.06 -4.03
CA LEU A 135 -4.16 5.63 -4.20
C LEU A 135 -4.67 4.95 -2.93
N VAL A 136 -5.86 5.32 -2.47
CA VAL A 136 -6.55 4.66 -1.35
C VAL A 136 -7.90 4.15 -1.81
N HIS A 137 -8.11 2.85 -1.71
CA HIS A 137 -9.34 2.19 -2.19
C HIS A 137 -9.58 0.84 -1.52
N SER A 138 -10.78 0.29 -1.68
CA SER A 138 -11.10 -1.09 -1.33
C SER A 138 -11.19 -1.95 -2.59
N LEU A 139 -10.87 -3.25 -2.46
CA LEU A 139 -10.92 -4.21 -3.57
C LEU A 139 -12.24 -4.99 -3.65
N GLY A 140 -13.04 -4.97 -2.60
CA GLY A 140 -14.30 -5.72 -2.55
C GLY A 140 -15.50 -5.02 -3.20
N GLY A 141 -15.46 -3.69 -3.35
CA GLY A 141 -16.54 -2.88 -3.92
C GLY A 141 -16.51 -2.80 -5.45
N GLY A 142 -17.38 -1.97 -6.01
CA GLY A 142 -17.42 -1.70 -7.46
C GLY A 142 -16.58 -0.47 -7.84
N THR A 143 -16.78 0.67 -7.18
CA THR A 143 -16.08 1.93 -7.49
C THR A 143 -14.61 1.87 -7.12
N GLY A 144 -14.28 1.57 -5.87
CA GLY A 144 -12.88 1.53 -5.40
C GLY A 144 -12.05 0.48 -6.13
N SER A 145 -12.62 -0.68 -6.44
CA SER A 145 -11.94 -1.74 -7.17
C SER A 145 -11.95 -1.51 -8.68
N GLY A 146 -13.11 -1.32 -9.32
CA GLY A 146 -13.23 -1.19 -10.78
C GLY A 146 -12.69 0.13 -11.30
N MET A 147 -13.26 1.25 -10.86
CA MET A 147 -12.80 2.57 -11.28
C MET A 147 -11.40 2.89 -10.74
N GLY A 148 -11.07 2.41 -9.52
CA GLY A 148 -9.74 2.61 -8.95
C GLY A 148 -8.64 1.98 -9.79
N THR A 149 -8.83 0.75 -10.27
CA THR A 149 -7.85 0.07 -11.12
C THR A 149 -7.84 0.59 -12.55
N LEU A 150 -8.99 1.03 -13.09
CA LEU A 150 -9.04 1.73 -14.38
C LEU A 150 -8.20 3.01 -14.33
N LEU A 151 -8.40 3.83 -13.30
CA LEU A 151 -7.65 5.07 -13.11
C LEU A 151 -6.15 4.78 -12.94
N LEU A 152 -5.79 3.73 -12.19
CA LEU A 152 -4.41 3.32 -12.00
C LEU A 152 -3.72 3.00 -13.35
N GLY A 153 -4.39 2.27 -14.23
CA GLY A 153 -3.91 1.99 -15.58
C GLY A 153 -3.72 3.25 -16.41
N LYS A 154 -4.68 4.19 -16.36
CA LYS A 154 -4.58 5.47 -17.05
C LYS A 154 -3.46 6.37 -16.52
N ILE A 155 -3.25 6.39 -15.21
CA ILE A 155 -2.13 7.11 -14.61
C ILE A 155 -0.79 6.50 -15.06
N ARG A 156 -0.68 5.17 -15.12
CA ARG A 156 0.53 4.49 -15.61
C ARG A 156 0.81 4.80 -17.08
N GLU A 157 -0.22 4.89 -17.93
CA GLU A 157 -0.08 5.30 -19.33
C GLU A 157 0.44 6.75 -19.45
N GLU A 158 -0.06 7.66 -18.63
CA GLU A 158 0.28 9.09 -18.70
C GLU A 158 1.59 9.43 -17.97
N TYR A 159 1.88 8.75 -16.86
CA TYR A 159 3.07 8.97 -16.01
C TYR A 159 3.86 7.68 -15.78
N PRO A 160 4.49 7.09 -16.81
CA PRO A 160 5.13 5.77 -16.69
C PRO A 160 6.37 5.75 -15.79
N ASP A 161 6.99 6.90 -15.54
CA ASP A 161 8.21 7.06 -14.75
C ASP A 161 7.96 7.53 -13.30
N ARG A 162 6.70 7.74 -12.92
CA ARG A 162 6.31 8.15 -11.57
C ARG A 162 5.92 6.94 -10.72
N ILE A 163 6.16 7.05 -9.43
CA ILE A 163 5.84 5.97 -8.49
C ILE A 163 4.33 5.95 -8.21
N LEU A 164 3.73 4.78 -8.38
CA LEU A 164 2.33 4.51 -8.07
C LEU A 164 2.23 3.58 -6.86
N ASN A 165 1.83 4.14 -5.72
CA ASN A 165 1.58 3.38 -4.50
C ASN A 165 0.09 3.24 -4.24
N SER A 166 -0.36 2.06 -3.84
CA SER A 166 -1.73 1.84 -3.42
C SER A 166 -1.82 1.37 -1.97
N PHE A 167 -2.84 1.86 -1.26
CA PHE A 167 -3.31 1.34 0.02
C PHE A 167 -4.63 0.63 -0.26
N SER A 168 -4.59 -0.68 -0.33
CA SER A 168 -5.69 -1.50 -0.80
C SER A 168 -6.30 -2.30 0.33
N VAL A 169 -7.58 -2.06 0.61
CA VAL A 169 -8.32 -2.80 1.63
C VAL A 169 -8.86 -4.08 1.02
N MET A 170 -8.36 -5.21 1.52
CA MET A 170 -8.75 -6.54 1.09
C MET A 170 -10.09 -6.95 1.68
N PRO A 171 -10.95 -7.64 0.92
CA PRO A 171 -12.20 -8.16 1.44
C PRO A 171 -11.94 -9.29 2.44
N SER A 172 -12.79 -9.35 3.47
CA SER A 172 -12.76 -10.41 4.47
C SER A 172 -14.10 -11.12 4.53
N PRO A 173 -14.15 -12.46 4.51
CA PRO A 173 -15.41 -13.20 4.61
C PRO A 173 -16.13 -13.01 5.96
N LYS A 174 -15.43 -12.54 7.00
CA LYS A 174 -16.02 -12.28 8.32
C LYS A 174 -16.67 -10.91 8.46
N VAL A 175 -16.29 -9.96 7.60
CA VAL A 175 -16.71 -8.55 7.67
C VAL A 175 -17.14 -8.10 6.26
N SER A 176 -18.01 -8.88 5.63
CA SER A 176 -18.46 -8.63 4.26
C SER A 176 -19.98 -8.53 4.20
N ASP A 177 -20.45 -7.52 3.49
CA ASP A 177 -21.88 -7.33 3.19
C ASP A 177 -22.26 -7.84 1.79
N THR A 178 -21.28 -8.23 0.95
CA THR A 178 -21.51 -8.60 -0.46
C THR A 178 -20.87 -9.93 -0.84
N VAL A 179 -21.63 -10.75 -1.58
CA VAL A 179 -21.22 -12.10 -2.00
C VAL A 179 -20.16 -12.06 -3.10
N VAL A 180 -20.15 -11.00 -3.93
CA VAL A 180 -19.30 -10.89 -5.13
C VAL A 180 -17.93 -10.28 -4.87
N GLU A 181 -17.59 -9.98 -3.62
CA GLU A 181 -16.28 -9.43 -3.26
C GLU A 181 -15.08 -10.24 -3.79
N PRO A 182 -15.08 -11.58 -3.79
CA PRO A 182 -13.96 -12.34 -4.34
C PRO A 182 -13.73 -12.05 -5.84
N TYR A 183 -14.79 -11.87 -6.61
CA TYR A 183 -14.66 -11.50 -8.03
C TYR A 183 -14.03 -10.12 -8.19
N ASN A 184 -14.57 -9.13 -7.48
CA ASN A 184 -14.05 -7.76 -7.54
C ASN A 184 -12.59 -7.70 -7.10
N ALA A 185 -12.22 -8.45 -6.05
CA ALA A 185 -10.87 -8.49 -5.53
C ALA A 185 -9.87 -9.13 -6.50
N VAL A 186 -10.22 -10.28 -7.11
CA VAL A 186 -9.36 -10.97 -8.07
C VAL A 186 -9.11 -10.11 -9.30
N LEU A 187 -10.17 -9.52 -9.87
CA LEU A 187 -10.06 -8.63 -11.02
C LEU A 187 -9.25 -7.37 -10.71
N ALA A 188 -9.43 -6.80 -9.51
CA ALA A 188 -8.66 -5.64 -9.08
C ALA A 188 -7.19 -5.98 -8.82
N LEU A 189 -6.89 -7.12 -8.20
CA LEU A 189 -5.52 -7.58 -7.96
C LEU A 189 -4.76 -7.81 -9.26
N HIS A 190 -5.40 -8.40 -10.27
CA HIS A 190 -4.82 -8.54 -11.60
C HIS A 190 -4.32 -7.19 -12.14
N GLN A 191 -5.15 -6.14 -12.09
CA GLN A 191 -4.79 -4.80 -12.54
C GLN A 191 -3.72 -4.13 -11.66
N LEU A 192 -3.74 -4.38 -10.34
CA LEU A 192 -2.71 -3.88 -9.42
C LEU A 192 -1.35 -4.50 -9.69
N VAL A 193 -1.30 -5.81 -9.99
CA VAL A 193 -0.05 -6.50 -10.36
C VAL A 193 0.59 -5.90 -11.61
N LEU A 194 -0.21 -5.44 -12.56
CA LEU A 194 0.29 -4.86 -13.81
C LEU A 194 0.73 -3.40 -13.67
N ASN A 195 0.03 -2.61 -12.87
CA ASN A 195 0.11 -1.14 -12.97
C ASN A 195 0.67 -0.45 -11.73
N SER A 196 0.73 -1.07 -10.55
CA SER A 196 1.28 -0.41 -9.35
C SER A 196 2.74 -0.78 -9.08
N ASP A 197 3.49 0.12 -8.45
CA ASP A 197 4.88 -0.11 -8.02
C ASP A 197 4.94 -0.70 -6.61
N ALA A 198 3.99 -0.34 -5.75
CA ALA A 198 3.85 -0.90 -4.43
C ALA A 198 2.38 -0.92 -4.00
N CYS A 199 1.96 -2.00 -3.34
CA CYS A 199 0.63 -2.14 -2.79
C CYS A 199 0.72 -2.52 -1.31
N PHE A 200 0.18 -1.67 -0.45
CA PHE A 200 0.03 -1.94 0.96
C PHE A 200 -1.30 -2.65 1.21
N CYS A 201 -1.21 -3.95 1.49
CA CYS A 201 -2.38 -4.78 1.73
C CYS A 201 -2.88 -4.60 3.16
N ILE A 202 -4.13 -4.22 3.30
CA ILE A 202 -4.80 -4.01 4.57
C ILE A 202 -6.02 -4.92 4.59
N ASP A 203 -6.13 -5.80 5.60
CA ASP A 203 -7.24 -6.73 5.74
C ASP A 203 -8.16 -6.30 6.90
N ASN A 204 -9.42 -6.11 6.60
CA ASN A 204 -10.43 -5.75 7.60
C ASN A 204 -10.53 -6.77 8.74
N GLU A 205 -10.31 -8.06 8.48
CA GLU A 205 -10.30 -9.09 9.52
C GLU A 205 -9.20 -8.84 10.55
N ALA A 206 -7.99 -8.54 10.08
CA ALA A 206 -6.87 -8.24 10.95
C ALA A 206 -7.09 -6.96 11.75
N LEU A 207 -7.66 -5.92 11.14
CA LEU A 207 -8.02 -4.69 11.83
C LEU A 207 -9.04 -4.93 12.94
N TYR A 208 -10.04 -5.74 12.68
CA TYR A 208 -11.04 -6.13 13.68
C TYR A 208 -10.40 -6.88 14.86
N ASP A 209 -9.52 -7.83 14.57
CA ASP A 209 -8.78 -8.56 15.59
C ASP A 209 -7.88 -7.64 16.44
N ILE A 210 -7.24 -6.65 15.84
CA ILE A 210 -6.45 -5.62 16.55
C ILE A 210 -7.35 -4.83 17.50
N CYS A 211 -8.47 -4.30 17.00
CA CYS A 211 -9.41 -3.54 17.81
C CYS A 211 -9.95 -4.35 18.99
N PHE A 212 -10.32 -5.60 18.75
CA PHE A 212 -10.92 -6.45 19.78
C PHE A 212 -9.90 -6.99 20.77
N ARG A 213 -8.78 -7.56 20.29
CA ARG A 213 -7.79 -8.25 21.14
C ARG A 213 -6.79 -7.31 21.77
N THR A 214 -6.27 -6.35 21.01
CA THR A 214 -5.20 -5.46 21.44
C THR A 214 -5.74 -4.22 22.11
N LEU A 215 -6.69 -3.53 21.48
CA LEU A 215 -7.28 -2.31 22.00
C LEU A 215 -8.45 -2.57 22.97
N ARG A 216 -8.93 -3.81 23.02
CA ARG A 216 -10.04 -4.25 23.90
C ARG A 216 -11.32 -3.42 23.75
N LEU A 217 -11.61 -2.98 22.55
CA LEU A 217 -12.86 -2.31 22.23
C LEU A 217 -13.98 -3.35 22.18
N SER A 218 -15.06 -3.11 22.92
CA SER A 218 -16.19 -4.03 22.98
C SER A 218 -17.02 -4.06 21.68
N THR A 219 -17.10 -2.93 21.01
CA THR A 219 -17.86 -2.75 19.76
C THR A 219 -17.05 -1.88 18.79
N PRO A 220 -16.09 -2.46 18.06
CA PRO A 220 -15.34 -1.70 17.05
C PRO A 220 -16.25 -1.18 15.95
N THR A 221 -16.08 0.07 15.57
CA THR A 221 -16.78 0.71 14.46
C THR A 221 -15.88 0.82 13.25
N TYR A 222 -16.45 1.02 12.05
CA TYR A 222 -15.65 1.33 10.85
C TYR A 222 -14.78 2.57 11.03
N GLY A 223 -15.23 3.55 11.84
CA GLY A 223 -14.44 4.71 12.19
C GLY A 223 -13.14 4.36 12.92
N ASP A 224 -13.18 3.38 13.83
CA ASP A 224 -12.00 2.91 14.57
C ASP A 224 -11.04 2.18 13.64
N LEU A 225 -11.56 1.33 12.73
CA LEU A 225 -10.74 0.64 11.72
C LEU A 225 -10.05 1.65 10.80
N ASN A 226 -10.80 2.62 10.29
CA ASN A 226 -10.27 3.67 9.42
C ASN A 226 -9.20 4.53 10.12
N HIS A 227 -9.35 4.76 11.42
CA HIS A 227 -8.34 5.47 12.22
C HIS A 227 -7.04 4.67 12.34
N LEU A 228 -7.10 3.35 12.57
CA LEU A 228 -5.91 2.48 12.58
C LEU A 228 -5.18 2.50 11.24
N VAL A 229 -5.92 2.38 10.13
CA VAL A 229 -5.34 2.47 8.78
C VAL A 229 -4.66 3.82 8.59
N SER A 230 -5.30 4.91 8.99
CA SER A 230 -4.76 6.27 8.85
C SER A 230 -3.48 6.48 9.66
N LEU A 231 -3.41 5.93 10.87
CA LEU A 231 -2.18 5.95 11.69
C LEU A 231 -1.04 5.18 11.03
N THR A 232 -1.35 4.04 10.40
CA THR A 232 -0.35 3.25 9.66
C THR A 232 0.13 4.00 8.43
N MET A 233 -0.78 4.58 7.65
CA MET A 233 -0.43 5.41 6.50
C MET A 233 0.43 6.61 6.92
N SER A 234 0.08 7.27 8.03
CA SER A 234 0.90 8.34 8.62
C SER A 234 2.30 7.85 8.98
N GLY A 235 2.41 6.67 9.60
CA GLY A 235 3.68 6.06 9.97
C GLY A 235 4.57 5.73 8.77
N ILE A 236 4.00 5.12 7.72
CA ILE A 236 4.70 4.79 6.46
C ILE A 236 5.22 6.05 5.78
N THR A 237 4.43 7.11 5.74
CA THR A 237 4.76 8.37 5.07
C THR A 237 5.58 9.34 5.91
N THR A 238 5.86 9.02 7.17
CA THR A 238 6.59 9.91 8.09
C THR A 238 7.95 10.32 7.54
N SER A 239 8.72 9.40 6.98
CA SER A 239 10.05 9.67 6.40
C SER A 239 10.00 10.62 5.20
N LEU A 240 8.85 10.72 4.53
CA LEU A 240 8.61 11.65 3.42
C LEU A 240 8.23 13.04 3.89
N ARG A 241 7.46 13.12 5.00
CA ARG A 241 6.84 14.36 5.51
C ARG A 241 7.70 15.11 6.50
N PHE A 242 8.62 14.43 7.17
CA PHE A 242 9.49 15.05 8.18
C PHE A 242 10.96 14.81 7.86
N PRO A 243 11.84 15.74 8.24
CA PRO A 243 13.27 15.53 8.11
C PRO A 243 13.72 14.35 8.97
N GLY A 244 14.54 13.46 8.40
CA GLY A 244 15.06 12.27 9.05
C GLY A 244 16.36 11.81 8.39
N GLN A 245 17.08 10.88 9.03
CA GLN A 245 18.40 10.47 8.57
C GLN A 245 18.38 9.53 7.36
N LEU A 246 17.25 8.82 7.10
CA LEU A 246 17.15 7.80 6.05
C LEU A 246 15.80 7.80 5.35
N ASN A 247 15.77 7.39 4.07
CA ASN A 247 14.58 7.13 3.24
C ASN A 247 13.59 8.30 3.09
N ALA A 248 14.00 9.35 2.41
CA ALA A 248 13.17 10.53 2.17
C ALA A 248 12.29 10.48 0.91
N ASP A 249 12.24 9.34 0.18
CA ASP A 249 11.59 9.25 -1.12
C ASP A 249 10.79 7.95 -1.28
N LEU A 250 9.63 8.01 -1.96
CA LEU A 250 8.85 6.83 -2.34
C LEU A 250 9.67 5.85 -3.18
N ARG A 251 10.47 6.35 -4.12
CA ARG A 251 11.34 5.51 -4.96
C ARG A 251 12.37 4.75 -4.14
N LYS A 252 13.02 5.39 -3.17
CA LYS A 252 13.96 4.72 -2.28
C LYS A 252 13.27 3.65 -1.43
N LEU A 253 12.05 3.93 -0.96
CA LEU A 253 11.26 2.95 -0.22
C LEU A 253 10.95 1.75 -1.12
N ALA A 254 10.44 1.98 -2.33
CA ALA A 254 10.13 0.92 -3.29
C ALA A 254 11.38 0.08 -3.64
N VAL A 255 12.50 0.71 -3.99
CA VAL A 255 13.75 0.01 -4.33
C VAL A 255 14.28 -0.86 -3.17
N ASN A 256 14.12 -0.38 -1.93
CA ASN A 256 14.57 -1.13 -0.75
C ASN A 256 13.63 -2.29 -0.38
N MET A 257 12.33 -2.17 -0.70
CA MET A 257 11.31 -3.14 -0.26
C MET A 257 10.91 -4.16 -1.32
N VAL A 258 11.32 -3.94 -2.58
CA VAL A 258 10.84 -4.67 -3.76
C VAL A 258 12.01 -5.34 -4.46
N PRO A 259 12.29 -6.63 -4.19
CA PRO A 259 13.44 -7.32 -4.78
C PRO A 259 13.21 -7.76 -6.23
N PHE A 260 11.96 -7.97 -6.67
CA PHE A 260 11.62 -8.49 -8.01
C PHE A 260 10.40 -7.80 -8.63
N PRO A 261 10.31 -7.69 -9.97
CA PRO A 261 9.28 -6.90 -10.65
C PRO A 261 7.84 -7.27 -10.33
N ARG A 262 7.52 -8.52 -10.08
CA ARG A 262 6.15 -8.97 -9.71
C ARG A 262 5.87 -8.95 -8.22
N LEU A 263 6.92 -9.10 -7.39
CA LEU A 263 6.81 -9.08 -5.92
C LEU A 263 6.85 -7.67 -5.31
N HIS A 264 6.92 -6.64 -6.14
CA HIS A 264 7.04 -5.26 -5.69
C HIS A 264 5.77 -4.65 -5.12
N GLN A 265 4.67 -5.38 -5.13
CA GLN A 265 3.37 -4.77 -4.87
C GLN A 265 2.84 -4.99 -3.45
N MET A 266 3.44 -5.91 -2.69
CA MET A 266 2.83 -6.40 -1.46
C MET A 266 3.69 -6.12 -0.23
N PHE A 267 3.21 -5.20 0.62
CA PHE A 267 3.84 -4.87 1.89
C PHE A 267 2.89 -5.18 3.05
N ASP A 268 3.43 -5.77 4.09
CA ASP A 268 2.72 -6.05 5.32
C ASP A 268 3.14 -5.06 6.41
N ALA A 269 2.20 -4.34 7.01
CA ALA A 269 2.44 -3.43 8.14
C ALA A 269 2.14 -4.16 9.47
N ARG A 270 3.12 -4.29 10.33
CA ARG A 270 2.97 -4.95 11.65
C ARG A 270 2.26 -4.02 12.66
N ASN A 271 1.34 -4.43 13.21
CA ASN A 271 0.42 -5.17 13.99
C ASN A 271 -0.49 -6.05 13.12
N THR A 272 0.11 -6.81 12.23
CA THR A 272 -0.49 -7.69 11.22
C THR A 272 -1.81 -7.13 10.69
N MET A 273 -1.73 -6.05 9.91
CA MET A 273 -2.90 -5.51 9.21
C MET A 273 -3.32 -6.39 8.03
N ALA A 274 -2.55 -7.45 7.73
CA ALA A 274 -2.94 -8.56 6.89
C ALA A 274 -3.21 -9.80 7.76
N ALA A 275 -4.30 -10.52 7.52
CA ALA A 275 -4.66 -11.73 8.26
C ALA A 275 -3.86 -12.95 7.76
N CYS A 276 -2.55 -12.90 7.94
CA CYS A 276 -1.61 -13.98 7.70
C CYS A 276 -0.65 -14.12 8.89
N ASP A 277 -0.15 -15.33 9.14
CA ASP A 277 0.84 -15.56 10.21
C ASP A 277 2.26 -15.37 9.64
N PRO A 278 2.99 -14.28 9.99
CA PRO A 278 4.33 -14.03 9.46
C PRO A 278 5.33 -15.14 9.75
N ARG A 279 5.05 -16.00 10.74
CA ARG A 279 5.91 -17.14 11.12
C ARG A 279 5.84 -18.31 10.16
N ARG A 280 4.80 -18.35 9.31
CA ARG A 280 4.65 -19.36 8.25
C ARG A 280 5.38 -19.02 6.98
N GLY A 281 5.86 -17.79 6.84
CA GLY A 281 6.65 -17.30 5.72
C GLY A 281 8.02 -16.80 6.15
N ARG A 282 8.75 -16.25 5.17
CA ARG A 282 10.04 -15.59 5.38
C ARG A 282 9.95 -14.14 4.90
N TYR A 283 10.63 -13.26 5.62
CA TYR A 283 10.78 -11.88 5.21
C TYR A 283 11.80 -11.76 4.08
N LEU A 284 11.40 -11.21 2.95
CA LEU A 284 12.28 -10.83 1.86
C LEU A 284 13.00 -9.53 2.22
N THR A 285 12.24 -8.52 2.57
CA THR A 285 12.74 -7.20 2.97
C THR A 285 11.88 -6.61 4.08
N VAL A 286 12.49 -5.77 4.90
CA VAL A 286 11.84 -5.11 6.03
C VAL A 286 12.31 -3.66 6.10
N ALA A 287 11.38 -2.73 6.36
CA ALA A 287 11.69 -1.37 6.77
C ALA A 287 11.05 -1.07 8.14
N CYS A 288 11.86 -0.54 9.04
CA CYS A 288 11.43 -0.09 10.35
C CYS A 288 11.55 1.43 10.41
N ILE A 289 10.45 2.12 10.64
CA ILE A 289 10.40 3.57 10.77
C ILE A 289 10.14 3.90 12.24
N PHE A 290 11.16 4.45 12.89
CA PHE A 290 11.07 4.86 14.29
C PHE A 290 10.81 6.35 14.39
N ARG A 291 9.94 6.74 15.32
CA ARG A 291 9.58 8.14 15.60
C ARG A 291 9.82 8.47 17.06
N GLY A 292 10.43 9.62 17.32
CA GLY A 292 10.75 10.10 18.66
C GLY A 292 12.25 10.15 18.94
N ARG A 293 12.61 10.67 20.10
CA ARG A 293 14.01 10.78 20.52
C ARG A 293 14.55 9.45 21.00
N MET A 294 15.34 8.79 20.19
CA MET A 294 15.99 7.52 20.52
C MET A 294 17.40 7.47 19.98
N SER A 295 18.24 6.65 20.58
CA SER A 295 19.61 6.43 20.13
C SER A 295 19.63 5.52 18.90
N THR A 296 20.18 5.97 17.78
CA THR A 296 20.36 5.15 16.58
C THR A 296 21.21 3.92 16.85
N LYS A 297 22.21 4.03 17.73
CA LYS A 297 23.05 2.90 18.14
C LYS A 297 22.27 1.80 18.85
N GLU A 298 21.38 2.16 19.77
CA GLU A 298 20.52 1.20 20.47
C GLU A 298 19.56 0.50 19.49
N VAL A 299 19.00 1.26 18.53
CA VAL A 299 18.14 0.70 17.49
C VAL A 299 18.88 -0.31 16.63
N ASP A 300 20.08 0.03 16.18
CA ASP A 300 20.91 -0.86 15.36
C ASP A 300 21.34 -2.12 16.11
N GLU A 301 21.75 -2.01 17.39
CA GLU A 301 22.10 -3.14 18.23
C GLU A 301 20.90 -4.08 18.47
N GLN A 302 19.71 -3.54 18.72
CA GLN A 302 18.50 -4.36 18.91
C GLN A 302 18.08 -5.05 17.63
N LEU A 303 18.14 -4.38 16.49
CA LEU A 303 17.82 -4.97 15.20
C LEU A 303 18.78 -6.09 14.80
N LEU A 304 20.08 -5.89 15.04
CA LEU A 304 21.09 -6.94 14.83
C LEU A 304 20.79 -8.16 15.71
N ASN A 305 20.43 -7.95 16.98
CA ASN A 305 20.02 -9.01 17.88
C ASN A 305 18.77 -9.76 17.38
N VAL A 306 17.77 -9.04 16.86
CA VAL A 306 16.56 -9.65 16.30
C VAL A 306 16.88 -10.46 15.05
N GLN A 307 17.67 -9.95 14.13
CA GLN A 307 18.12 -10.67 12.94
C GLN A 307 18.89 -11.95 13.29
N THR A 308 19.84 -11.85 14.22
CA THR A 308 20.66 -12.98 14.63
C THR A 308 19.86 -14.08 15.33
N ARG A 309 18.91 -13.70 16.19
CA ARG A 309 18.05 -14.66 16.91
C ARG A 309 16.98 -15.29 16.04
N ASN A 310 16.51 -14.59 15.02
CA ASN A 310 15.41 -15.01 14.15
C ASN A 310 15.87 -15.16 12.69
N SER A 311 17.09 -15.61 12.47
CA SER A 311 17.65 -15.77 11.10
C SER A 311 16.78 -16.66 10.20
N SER A 312 16.11 -17.66 10.76
CA SER A 312 15.18 -18.53 10.04
C SER A 312 13.92 -17.82 9.48
N CYS A 313 13.58 -16.63 10.01
CA CYS A 313 12.46 -15.83 9.55
C CYS A 313 12.79 -14.95 8.34
N PHE A 314 14.06 -14.86 7.96
CA PHE A 314 14.54 -14.07 6.83
C PHE A 314 15.08 -14.97 5.73
N VAL A 315 15.01 -14.51 4.48
CA VAL A 315 15.66 -15.21 3.37
C VAL A 315 17.18 -15.00 3.44
N GLU A 316 17.93 -16.08 3.20
CA GLU A 316 19.40 -16.09 3.34
C GLU A 316 20.10 -15.41 2.17
N TRP A 317 19.47 -15.39 1.00
CA TRP A 317 20.06 -14.89 -0.25
C TRP A 317 19.93 -13.36 -0.43
N ILE A 318 19.19 -12.63 0.43
CA ILE A 318 19.19 -11.17 0.46
C ILE A 318 20.04 -10.69 1.64
N PRO A 319 21.25 -10.13 1.39
CA PRO A 319 22.01 -9.52 2.46
C PRO A 319 21.40 -8.19 2.90
N ASN A 320 21.47 -7.87 4.19
CA ASN A 320 20.98 -6.60 4.75
C ASN A 320 19.51 -6.30 4.43
N ASN A 321 18.66 -7.27 4.61
CA ASN A 321 17.23 -7.20 4.31
C ASN A 321 16.41 -6.31 5.25
N VAL A 322 17.00 -5.76 6.31
CA VAL A 322 16.34 -4.81 7.23
C VAL A 322 16.88 -3.40 7.02
N LYS A 323 15.98 -2.46 6.76
CA LYS A 323 16.28 -1.03 6.64
C LYS A 323 15.65 -0.26 7.80
N VAL A 324 16.31 0.79 8.24
CA VAL A 324 15.87 1.62 9.37
C VAL A 324 15.74 3.05 8.93
N ALA A 325 14.68 3.70 9.35
CA ALA A 325 14.50 5.14 9.27
C ALA A 325 14.19 5.70 10.67
N VAL A 326 14.79 6.80 11.03
CA VAL A 326 14.57 7.46 12.32
C VAL A 326 14.11 8.89 12.07
N CYS A 327 13.01 9.30 12.71
CA CYS A 327 12.46 10.63 12.70
C CYS A 327 12.35 11.16 14.13
N ASP A 328 12.81 12.37 14.39
CA ASP A 328 12.85 12.94 15.74
C ASP A 328 11.47 13.40 16.23
N ILE A 329 10.47 13.48 15.36
CA ILE A 329 9.13 13.97 15.68
C ILE A 329 8.20 12.81 15.99
N PRO A 330 7.79 12.62 17.26
CA PRO A 330 6.82 11.57 17.61
C PRO A 330 5.42 11.92 17.13
N PRO A 331 4.52 10.92 17.02
CA PRO A 331 3.09 11.16 16.81
C PRO A 331 2.50 11.93 17.98
N ARG A 332 1.41 12.65 17.74
CA ARG A 332 0.73 13.42 18.79
C ARG A 332 0.25 12.50 19.92
N GLY A 333 0.58 12.89 21.15
CA GLY A 333 0.18 12.11 22.35
C GLY A 333 1.08 10.93 22.72
N LEU A 334 2.10 10.64 21.92
CA LEU A 334 3.06 9.56 22.20
C LEU A 334 4.48 10.12 22.29
N SER A 335 5.30 9.55 23.15
CA SER A 335 6.73 9.91 23.23
C SER A 335 7.57 9.20 22.15
N MET A 336 7.16 8.02 21.74
CA MET A 336 7.82 7.19 20.72
C MET A 336 6.79 6.36 19.97
N ALA A 337 7.06 6.08 18.71
CA ALA A 337 6.31 5.12 17.90
C ALA A 337 7.24 4.41 16.93
N ALA A 338 6.85 3.23 16.52
CA ALA A 338 7.54 2.46 15.49
C ALA A 338 6.53 1.93 14.47
N THR A 339 6.84 2.08 13.20
CA THR A 339 6.08 1.49 12.10
C THR A 339 6.96 0.46 11.42
N PHE A 340 6.44 -0.73 11.24
CA PHE A 340 7.11 -1.84 10.59
C PHE A 340 6.43 -2.11 9.24
N ILE A 341 7.21 -2.17 8.19
CA ILE A 341 6.78 -2.52 6.83
C ILE A 341 7.59 -3.74 6.45
N GLY A 342 6.93 -4.84 6.10
CA GLY A 342 7.62 -6.07 5.73
C GLY A 342 7.04 -6.68 4.45
N ASN A 343 7.90 -7.05 3.52
CA ASN A 343 7.56 -7.93 2.43
C ASN A 343 7.80 -9.37 2.89
N ASN A 344 6.71 -10.09 3.18
CA ASN A 344 6.74 -11.44 3.75
C ASN A 344 6.02 -12.42 2.81
N THR A 345 6.61 -13.58 2.58
CA THR A 345 6.01 -14.62 1.73
C THR A 345 4.71 -15.19 2.29
N ALA A 346 4.41 -15.02 3.58
CA ALA A 346 3.14 -15.43 4.17
C ALA A 346 1.90 -14.71 3.60
N ILE A 347 2.08 -13.60 2.86
CA ILE A 347 1.00 -12.89 2.15
C ILE A 347 0.29 -13.80 1.14
N GLN A 348 0.95 -14.85 0.64
CA GLN A 348 0.34 -15.86 -0.22
C GLN A 348 -0.90 -16.51 0.41
N GLU A 349 -0.99 -16.62 1.75
CA GLU A 349 -2.17 -17.15 2.43
C GLU A 349 -3.41 -16.27 2.19
N LEU A 350 -3.23 -14.96 2.13
CA LEU A 350 -4.30 -14.00 1.83
C LEU A 350 -4.81 -14.19 0.40
N PHE A 351 -3.91 -14.27 -0.58
CA PHE A 351 -4.26 -14.49 -1.98
C PHE A 351 -4.87 -15.86 -2.22
N GLY A 352 -4.32 -16.91 -1.60
CA GLY A 352 -4.86 -18.26 -1.65
C GLY A 352 -6.31 -18.30 -1.15
N ARG A 353 -6.61 -17.65 -0.03
CA ARG A 353 -7.97 -17.56 0.53
C ARG A 353 -8.95 -16.85 -0.41
N ILE A 354 -8.53 -15.74 -1.03
CA ILE A 354 -9.37 -15.02 -1.99
C ILE A 354 -9.61 -15.87 -3.25
N SER A 355 -8.56 -16.53 -3.76
CA SER A 355 -8.62 -17.42 -4.93
C SER A 355 -9.51 -18.63 -4.70
N GLU A 356 -9.50 -19.25 -3.52
CA GLU A 356 -10.40 -20.36 -3.17
C GLU A 356 -11.88 -19.95 -3.25
N HIS A 357 -12.23 -18.80 -2.67
CA HIS A 357 -13.61 -18.29 -2.73
C HIS A 357 -14.02 -17.93 -4.16
N PHE A 358 -13.13 -17.32 -4.91
CA PHE A 358 -13.33 -17.02 -6.32
C PHE A 358 -13.62 -18.30 -7.13
N SER A 359 -12.72 -19.28 -7.07
CA SER A 359 -12.83 -20.55 -7.81
C SER A 359 -14.09 -21.33 -7.46
N ALA A 360 -14.50 -21.33 -6.19
CA ALA A 360 -15.73 -22.00 -5.74
C ALA A 360 -16.99 -21.43 -6.41
N MET A 361 -17.01 -20.12 -6.63
CA MET A 361 -18.11 -19.41 -7.30
C MET A 361 -18.00 -19.52 -8.83
N PHE A 362 -16.81 -19.32 -9.38
CA PHE A 362 -16.57 -19.26 -10.82
C PHE A 362 -16.76 -20.61 -11.51
N LYS A 363 -16.41 -21.74 -10.87
CA LYS A 363 -16.71 -23.10 -11.36
C LYS A 363 -18.21 -23.32 -11.64
N ARG A 364 -19.08 -22.62 -10.93
CA ARG A 364 -20.55 -22.64 -11.10
C ARG A 364 -21.09 -21.50 -11.94
N LYS A 365 -20.20 -20.59 -12.39
CA LYS A 365 -20.55 -19.35 -13.09
C LYS A 365 -21.61 -18.52 -12.35
N ALA A 366 -21.55 -18.57 -11.00
CA ALA A 366 -22.49 -17.81 -10.17
C ALA A 366 -22.23 -16.30 -10.31
N PHE A 367 -23.30 -15.52 -10.49
CA PHE A 367 -23.24 -14.04 -10.61
C PHE A 367 -22.45 -13.47 -11.79
N VAL A 368 -21.87 -14.28 -12.67
CA VAL A 368 -21.04 -13.83 -13.80
C VAL A 368 -21.84 -12.97 -14.79
N HIS A 369 -23.14 -13.23 -14.94
CA HIS A 369 -24.01 -12.50 -15.86
C HIS A 369 -24.09 -10.98 -15.57
N TRP A 370 -23.88 -10.55 -14.31
CA TRP A 370 -23.83 -9.14 -13.95
C TRP A 370 -22.61 -8.43 -14.53
N TYR A 371 -21.50 -9.16 -14.71
CA TYR A 371 -20.25 -8.65 -15.26
C TYR A 371 -20.27 -8.68 -16.80
N THR A 372 -20.72 -9.80 -17.38
CA THR A 372 -20.83 -9.91 -18.84
C THR A 372 -21.88 -8.99 -19.43
N GLY A 373 -22.94 -8.65 -18.64
CA GLY A 373 -23.94 -7.64 -19.02
C GLY A 373 -23.37 -6.22 -19.15
N GLU A 374 -22.24 -5.93 -18.53
CA GLU A 374 -21.53 -4.65 -18.63
C GLU A 374 -20.43 -4.66 -19.70
N GLY A 375 -20.38 -5.69 -20.56
CA GLY A 375 -19.42 -5.78 -21.67
C GLY A 375 -18.12 -6.50 -21.35
N MET A 376 -17.98 -7.10 -20.19
CA MET A 376 -16.79 -7.86 -19.80
C MET A 376 -16.79 -9.25 -20.44
N ASP A 377 -15.61 -9.70 -20.95
CA ASP A 377 -15.45 -11.07 -21.43
C ASP A 377 -15.26 -12.04 -20.25
N ILE A 378 -15.84 -13.23 -20.38
CA ILE A 378 -15.69 -14.30 -19.40
C ILE A 378 -14.25 -14.80 -19.27
N ASN A 379 -13.45 -14.67 -20.32
CA ASN A 379 -12.04 -15.05 -20.32
C ASN A 379 -11.20 -14.22 -19.37
N GLU A 380 -11.58 -12.95 -19.12
CA GLU A 380 -10.89 -12.07 -18.17
C GLU A 380 -10.90 -12.62 -16.74
N PHE A 381 -11.97 -13.34 -16.36
CA PHE A 381 -12.02 -14.05 -15.08
C PHE A 381 -10.96 -15.14 -14.98
N ALA A 382 -10.77 -15.91 -16.07
CA ALA A 382 -9.80 -17.00 -16.10
C ALA A 382 -8.36 -16.47 -16.11
N GLU A 383 -8.10 -15.38 -16.83
CA GLU A 383 -6.79 -14.71 -16.86
C GLU A 383 -6.44 -14.16 -15.48
N ALA A 384 -7.37 -13.46 -14.84
CA ALA A 384 -7.17 -12.91 -13.50
C ALA A 384 -6.95 -14.01 -12.44
N GLU A 385 -7.64 -15.16 -12.54
CA GLU A 385 -7.42 -16.31 -11.66
C GLU A 385 -6.02 -16.90 -11.85
N SER A 386 -5.59 -17.06 -13.10
CA SER A 386 -4.25 -17.60 -13.45
C SER A 386 -3.14 -16.70 -12.89
N ASP A 387 -3.24 -15.38 -13.07
CA ASP A 387 -2.21 -14.45 -12.59
C ASP A 387 -2.05 -14.46 -11.06
N ILE A 388 -3.16 -14.62 -10.32
CA ILE A 388 -3.06 -14.74 -8.86
C ILE A 388 -2.44 -16.08 -8.45
N GLN A 389 -2.73 -17.17 -9.15
CA GLN A 389 -2.11 -18.46 -8.88
C GLN A 389 -0.62 -18.42 -9.19
N ASP A 390 -0.23 -17.76 -10.27
CA ASP A 390 1.18 -17.53 -10.61
C ASP A 390 1.90 -16.71 -9.54
N LEU A 391 1.27 -15.64 -9.04
CA LEU A 391 1.82 -14.82 -7.96
C LEU A 391 2.03 -15.63 -6.68
N VAL A 392 1.06 -16.47 -6.29
CA VAL A 392 1.19 -17.37 -5.13
C VAL A 392 2.35 -18.34 -5.33
N SER A 393 2.48 -18.92 -6.54
CA SER A 393 3.56 -19.84 -6.88
C SER A 393 4.94 -19.18 -6.83
N GLU A 394 5.05 -17.93 -7.30
CA GLU A 394 6.28 -17.13 -7.21
C GLU A 394 6.69 -16.89 -5.75
N TYR A 395 5.74 -16.50 -4.88
CA TYR A 395 6.02 -16.32 -3.46
C TYR A 395 6.48 -17.62 -2.80
N GLN A 396 5.88 -18.77 -3.15
CA GLN A 396 6.29 -20.08 -2.66
C GLN A 396 7.71 -20.44 -3.12
N GLN A 397 8.03 -20.20 -4.38
CA GLN A 397 9.36 -20.44 -4.95
C GLN A 397 10.43 -19.64 -4.20
N PHE A 398 10.20 -18.34 -3.93
CA PHE A 398 11.16 -17.51 -3.20
C PHE A 398 11.24 -17.85 -1.71
N GLN A 399 10.18 -18.40 -1.12
CA GLN A 399 10.22 -18.93 0.25
C GLN A 399 11.14 -20.14 0.35
N ASP A 400 11.12 -21.02 -0.65
CA ASP A 400 11.87 -22.28 -0.67
C ASP A 400 13.30 -22.10 -1.23
N ALA A 401 13.58 -20.98 -1.90
CA ALA A 401 14.90 -20.67 -2.43
C ALA A 401 15.95 -20.61 -1.32
N ARG A 402 17.08 -21.31 -1.51
CA ARG A 402 18.26 -21.29 -0.65
C ARG A 402 19.37 -20.51 -1.34
N ALA A 403 20.30 -19.95 -0.56
CA ALA A 403 21.54 -19.44 -1.10
C ALA A 403 22.34 -20.63 -1.66
N ASP A 404 22.60 -20.62 -2.97
CA ASP A 404 23.51 -21.59 -3.57
C ASP A 404 24.86 -21.41 -2.91
N VAL A 405 25.29 -22.42 -2.16
CA VAL A 405 26.67 -22.53 -1.74
C VAL A 405 27.43 -22.91 -2.99
N GLU A 406 28.18 -21.96 -3.58
CA GLU A 406 29.19 -22.33 -4.57
C GLU A 406 30.10 -23.36 -3.91
N GLU A 407 29.94 -24.63 -4.29
CA GLU A 407 30.94 -25.65 -4.04
C GLU A 407 32.22 -25.13 -4.72
N LYS A 408 33.15 -24.63 -3.93
CA LYS A 408 34.50 -24.45 -4.39
C LYS A 408 35.02 -25.82 -4.77
N GLU A 409 35.02 -26.11 -6.07
CA GLU A 409 35.81 -27.18 -6.61
C GLU A 409 37.25 -26.94 -6.12
N GLU A 410 37.69 -27.72 -5.13
CA GLU A 410 39.09 -27.92 -4.83
C GLU A 410 39.72 -28.56 -6.07
N VAL A 411 40.31 -27.74 -6.92
CA VAL A 411 41.20 -28.17 -7.95
C VAL A 411 42.40 -28.79 -7.22
N GLY A 412 42.34 -30.11 -7.03
CA GLY A 412 43.45 -30.89 -6.54
C GLY A 412 44.63 -30.73 -7.52
N ALA A 413 45.62 -29.98 -7.12
CA ALA A 413 46.88 -29.95 -7.78
C ALA A 413 47.57 -31.30 -7.55
N GLU A 414 47.37 -32.22 -8.47
CA GLU A 414 48.28 -33.37 -8.61
C GLU A 414 49.64 -32.87 -9.06
N THR A 415 50.53 -32.78 -8.11
CA THR A 415 51.99 -32.65 -8.39
C THR A 415 52.47 -34.00 -8.89
N GLU A 416 52.65 -34.15 -10.22
CA GLU A 416 53.43 -35.19 -10.82
C GLU A 416 54.91 -35.03 -10.36
N VAL A 417 55.36 -35.97 -9.57
CA VAL A 417 56.79 -36.13 -9.24
C VAL A 417 57.41 -37.00 -10.33
N GLU A 418 58.18 -36.39 -11.23
CA GLU A 418 59.06 -37.14 -12.14
C GLU A 418 60.17 -37.84 -11.35
N PRO A 419 60.50 -39.10 -11.65
CA PRO A 419 61.61 -39.81 -11.05
C PRO A 419 62.94 -39.40 -11.71
N ALA A 420 63.86 -38.88 -10.94
CA ALA A 420 65.20 -38.60 -11.36
C ALA A 420 65.96 -39.88 -11.68
N ASP A 421 66.32 -40.06 -12.95
CA ASP A 421 67.22 -41.07 -13.41
C ASP A 421 68.65 -40.82 -12.84
N LYS A 422 69.20 -41.89 -12.26
CA LYS A 422 70.59 -41.99 -11.91
C LYS A 422 71.37 -42.50 -13.11
N GLU A 423 72.29 -41.74 -13.57
CA GLU A 423 73.45 -42.31 -14.25
C GLU A 423 74.71 -41.53 -13.92
N HIS A 424 75.73 -42.30 -13.47
CA HIS A 424 77.16 -42.17 -13.34
C HIS A 424 77.78 -41.01 -12.53
#